data_40d706d0968b29f84b0eb7af39bb1102
#
_entry.id   40d706d0968b29f84b0eb7af39bb1102
#
_cell.length_a   1.000
_cell.length_b   1.000
_cell.length_c   1.000
_cell.angle_alpha   90.00
_cell.angle_beta   90.00
_cell.angle_gamma   90.00
#
_symmetry.space_group_name_H-M   'P 1'
#
loop_
_entity.id
_entity.type
_entity.pdbx_description
1 polymer ?
#
loop_
_entity_poly.entity_id
_entity_poly.type
_entity_poly.pdbx_seq_one_letter_code
_entity_poly.pdbx_strand_id
1 'polypeptide(L)'
;MLNEVTVLNIREYLAATENGRFGEEELKELLSEFSCSKNADVERFLKEQAIEFTKKNQSVTYLVFHSQDASLVGYFTLAIKPICVSAKKFSNTTKRKIARVSEQRENELTYTLSAYLIAQLEKNFRNGANRKITGKQLLQAAVDTILKLQYMTGGMVFFLAVSYTHLRAHETLR
;
A
#
# COMPACT_ATOMS: atom_id res chain seq x y z
N MET A 1 -19.77 -6.20 10.93
CA MET A 1 -19.99 -5.39 9.70
C MET A 1 -19.40 -6.20 8.57
N LEU A 2 -20.21 -6.57 7.58
CA LEU A 2 -19.74 -7.22 6.37
C LEU A 2 -18.72 -6.28 5.71
N ASN A 3 -17.55 -6.78 5.35
CA ASN A 3 -16.54 -6.01 4.62
C ASN A 3 -17.18 -5.51 3.31
N GLU A 4 -17.40 -4.22 3.21
CA GLU A 4 -17.97 -3.59 2.01
C GLU A 4 -17.00 -3.65 0.82
N VAL A 5 -15.76 -4.10 1.03
CA VAL A 5 -14.72 -4.20 0.01
C VAL A 5 -13.98 -5.53 0.07
N THR A 6 -13.56 -5.99 -1.11
CA THR A 6 -12.67 -7.13 -1.31
C THR A 6 -11.33 -6.60 -1.81
N VAL A 7 -10.24 -7.05 -1.18
CA VAL A 7 -8.86 -6.67 -1.55
C VAL A 7 -8.21 -7.85 -2.25
N LEU A 8 -7.64 -7.60 -3.42
CA LEU A 8 -7.04 -8.61 -4.27
C LEU A 8 -5.61 -8.22 -4.64
N ASN A 9 -4.66 -9.14 -4.41
CA ASN A 9 -3.27 -8.96 -4.79
C ASN A 9 -3.11 -9.22 -6.29
N ILE A 10 -2.52 -8.30 -7.06
CA ILE A 10 -2.35 -8.50 -8.51
C ILE A 10 -1.48 -9.72 -8.84
N ARG A 11 -0.67 -10.23 -7.92
CA ARG A 11 0.06 -11.49 -8.09
C ARG A 11 -0.86 -12.68 -8.32
N GLU A 12 -2.07 -12.65 -7.75
CA GLU A 12 -3.04 -13.72 -7.95
C GLU A 12 -3.51 -13.79 -9.41
N TYR A 13 -3.64 -12.64 -10.08
CA TYR A 13 -3.89 -12.60 -11.53
C TYR A 13 -2.69 -13.11 -12.33
N LEU A 14 -1.48 -12.68 -11.96
CA LEU A 14 -0.27 -13.08 -12.68
C LEU A 14 0.06 -14.58 -12.52
N ALA A 15 -0.28 -15.18 -11.36
CA ALA A 15 -0.09 -16.61 -11.10
C ALA A 15 -1.17 -17.48 -11.76
N ALA A 16 -2.36 -16.94 -12.02
CA ALA A 16 -3.47 -17.69 -12.59
C ALA A 16 -3.26 -18.08 -14.08
N THR A 17 -2.21 -17.56 -14.71
CA THR A 17 -1.82 -17.89 -16.11
C THR A 17 -1.56 -19.39 -16.30
N GLU A 18 -1.13 -20.11 -15.26
CA GLU A 18 -0.90 -21.56 -15.31
C GLU A 18 -2.21 -22.38 -15.43
N ASN A 19 -3.34 -21.80 -15.06
CA ASN A 19 -4.66 -22.45 -15.08
C ASN A 19 -5.63 -21.89 -16.13
N GLY A 20 -5.18 -21.00 -17.04
CA GLY A 20 -5.93 -20.59 -18.24
C GLY A 20 -7.14 -19.71 -18.03
N ARG A 21 -7.30 -19.03 -16.88
CA ARG A 21 -8.50 -18.21 -16.59
C ARG A 21 -8.25 -16.71 -16.46
N PHE A 22 -7.08 -16.29 -16.04
CA PHE A 22 -6.71 -14.88 -15.94
C PHE A 22 -5.22 -14.77 -16.19
N GLY A 23 -4.80 -13.73 -16.89
CA GLY A 23 -3.43 -13.50 -17.24
C GLY A 23 -3.06 -12.04 -17.14
N GLU A 24 -1.88 -11.71 -17.66
CA GLU A 24 -1.39 -10.34 -17.65
C GLU A 24 -2.24 -9.41 -18.53
N GLU A 25 -2.76 -9.92 -19.64
CA GLU A 25 -3.56 -9.10 -20.57
C GLU A 25 -4.92 -8.75 -19.95
N GLU A 26 -5.60 -9.70 -19.32
CA GLU A 26 -6.85 -9.44 -18.59
C GLU A 26 -6.62 -8.50 -17.41
N LEU A 27 -5.46 -8.60 -16.74
CA LEU A 27 -5.10 -7.65 -15.71
C LEU A 27 -4.89 -6.25 -16.30
N LYS A 28 -4.20 -6.10 -17.41
CA LYS A 28 -4.03 -4.80 -18.08
C LYS A 28 -5.37 -4.19 -18.49
N GLU A 29 -6.28 -5.00 -19.01
CA GLU A 29 -7.64 -4.60 -19.35
C GLU A 29 -8.36 -4.04 -18.11
N LEU A 30 -8.32 -4.76 -17.00
CA LEU A 30 -8.88 -4.33 -15.73
C LEU A 30 -8.26 -3.03 -15.22
N LEU A 31 -6.92 -2.90 -15.28
CA LEU A 31 -6.22 -1.68 -14.86
C LEU A 31 -6.56 -0.48 -15.76
N SER A 32 -6.92 -0.71 -17.02
CA SER A 32 -7.35 0.35 -17.94
C SER A 32 -8.67 1.02 -17.50
N GLU A 33 -9.46 0.33 -16.70
CA GLU A 33 -10.70 0.86 -16.13
C GLU A 33 -10.50 1.83 -14.98
N PHE A 34 -9.30 1.97 -14.48
CA PHE A 34 -8.98 2.95 -13.46
C PHE A 34 -8.80 4.35 -14.07
N SER A 35 -9.35 5.36 -13.39
CA SER A 35 -9.12 6.76 -13.75
C SER A 35 -9.01 7.65 -12.51
N CYS A 36 -8.03 8.54 -12.53
CA CYS A 36 -7.81 9.54 -11.48
C CYS A 36 -7.49 10.90 -12.06
N SER A 37 -8.51 11.71 -12.31
CA SER A 37 -8.33 13.08 -12.84
C SER A 37 -7.60 14.02 -11.89
N LYS A 38 -7.49 13.67 -10.60
CA LYS A 38 -6.83 14.48 -9.56
C LYS A 38 -5.32 14.27 -9.51
N ASN A 39 -4.84 13.11 -9.95
CA ASN A 39 -3.44 12.75 -9.90
C ASN A 39 -3.09 11.79 -11.05
N ALA A 40 -2.60 12.38 -12.14
CA ALA A 40 -2.22 11.62 -13.34
C ALA A 40 -1.05 10.65 -13.10
N ASP A 41 -0.15 10.95 -12.14
CA ASP A 41 0.99 10.09 -11.85
C ASP A 41 0.56 8.78 -11.20
N VAL A 42 -0.47 8.83 -10.35
CA VAL A 42 -1.04 7.64 -9.71
C VAL A 42 -1.74 6.76 -10.73
N GLU A 43 -2.49 7.35 -11.66
CA GLU A 43 -3.12 6.61 -12.77
C GLU A 43 -2.08 5.97 -13.68
N ARG A 44 -1.07 6.75 -14.10
CA ARG A 44 0.03 6.26 -14.94
C ARG A 44 0.80 5.11 -14.27
N PHE A 45 1.13 5.27 -12.98
CA PHE A 45 1.80 4.19 -12.23
C PHE A 45 1.00 2.90 -12.29
N LEU A 46 -0.30 2.94 -12.01
CA LEU A 46 -1.14 1.73 -12.00
C LEU A 46 -1.17 1.05 -13.36
N LYS A 47 -1.36 1.83 -14.44
CA LYS A 47 -1.51 1.29 -15.80
C LYS A 47 -0.21 0.81 -16.43
N GLU A 48 0.91 1.48 -16.15
CA GLU A 48 2.16 1.27 -16.88
C GLU A 48 3.26 0.59 -16.04
N GLN A 49 3.24 0.73 -14.72
CA GLN A 49 4.36 0.33 -13.86
C GLN A 49 4.03 -0.75 -12.83
N ALA A 50 2.80 -0.81 -12.35
CA ALA A 50 2.40 -1.65 -11.22
C ALA A 50 2.72 -3.14 -11.43
N ILE A 51 2.48 -3.66 -12.64
CA ILE A 51 2.76 -5.06 -13.00
C ILE A 51 4.26 -5.33 -12.94
N GLU A 52 5.07 -4.51 -13.61
CA GLU A 52 6.52 -4.67 -13.65
C GLU A 52 7.17 -4.54 -12.27
N PHE A 53 6.74 -3.57 -11.46
CA PHE A 53 7.23 -3.41 -10.09
C PHE A 53 6.88 -4.63 -9.23
N THR A 54 5.71 -5.22 -9.45
CA THR A 54 5.28 -6.42 -8.73
C THR A 54 6.10 -7.64 -9.16
N LYS A 55 6.34 -7.84 -10.46
CA LYS A 55 7.19 -8.91 -11.00
C LYS A 55 8.62 -8.81 -10.50
N LYS A 56 9.16 -7.60 -10.40
CA LYS A 56 10.53 -7.32 -9.89
C LYS A 56 10.63 -7.34 -8.37
N ASN A 57 9.57 -7.64 -7.63
CA ASN A 57 9.51 -7.60 -6.17
C ASN A 57 9.88 -6.23 -5.55
N GLN A 58 9.72 -5.14 -6.29
CA GLN A 58 9.99 -3.79 -5.81
C GLN A 58 8.84 -3.24 -4.97
N SER A 59 7.63 -3.61 -5.34
CA SER A 59 6.39 -3.33 -4.61
C SER A 59 5.31 -4.33 -5.02
N VAL A 60 4.23 -4.37 -4.28
CA VAL A 60 3.05 -5.18 -4.61
C VAL A 60 1.82 -4.29 -4.63
N THR A 61 1.05 -4.36 -5.71
CA THR A 61 -0.19 -3.61 -5.87
C THR A 61 -1.39 -4.47 -5.49
N TYR A 62 -2.33 -3.88 -4.79
CA TYR A 62 -3.59 -4.47 -4.34
C TYR A 62 -4.74 -3.67 -4.93
N LEU A 63 -5.64 -4.36 -5.61
CA LEU A 63 -6.87 -3.79 -6.14
C LEU A 63 -7.99 -3.92 -5.10
N VAL A 64 -8.81 -2.89 -4.99
CA VAL A 64 -9.91 -2.84 -4.04
C VAL A 64 -11.22 -2.79 -4.81
N PHE A 65 -12.05 -3.81 -4.60
CA PHE A 65 -13.33 -3.96 -5.24
C PHE A 65 -14.48 -3.76 -4.24
N HIS A 66 -15.57 -3.18 -4.70
CA HIS A 66 -16.79 -3.10 -3.94
C HIS A 66 -17.46 -4.48 -3.93
N SER A 67 -17.77 -4.99 -2.74
CA SER A 67 -18.21 -6.39 -2.57
C SER A 67 -19.57 -6.73 -3.18
N GLN A 68 -20.44 -5.72 -3.40
CA GLN A 68 -21.79 -5.95 -3.90
C GLN A 68 -21.84 -6.10 -5.42
N ASP A 69 -21.01 -5.38 -6.16
CA ASP A 69 -21.07 -5.32 -7.63
C ASP A 69 -19.72 -5.54 -8.32
N ALA A 70 -18.69 -5.94 -7.55
CA ALA A 70 -17.34 -6.20 -8.02
C ALA A 70 -16.69 -5.05 -8.82
N SER A 71 -17.17 -3.81 -8.66
CA SER A 71 -16.54 -2.66 -9.31
C SER A 71 -15.22 -2.31 -8.67
N LEU A 72 -14.20 -2.01 -9.49
CA LEU A 72 -12.90 -1.51 -9.02
C LEU A 72 -13.07 -0.11 -8.44
N VAL A 73 -12.94 0.05 -7.12
CA VAL A 73 -13.17 1.32 -6.42
C VAL A 73 -11.90 2.05 -6.02
N GLY A 74 -10.76 1.38 -6.06
CA GLY A 74 -9.47 1.98 -5.75
C GLY A 74 -8.35 0.95 -5.75
N TYR A 75 -7.16 1.41 -5.42
CA TYR A 75 -6.00 0.54 -5.24
C TYR A 75 -5.02 1.13 -4.22
N PHE A 76 -4.12 0.31 -3.75
CA PHE A 76 -2.94 0.74 -3.01
C PHE A 76 -1.74 -0.15 -3.36
N THR A 77 -0.55 0.40 -3.15
CA THR A 77 0.71 -0.31 -3.42
C THR A 77 1.55 -0.33 -2.16
N LEU A 78 2.04 -1.51 -1.79
CA LEU A 78 2.91 -1.72 -0.64
C LEU A 78 4.33 -2.07 -1.08
N ALA A 79 5.29 -1.51 -0.36
CA ALA A 79 6.72 -1.85 -0.48
C ALA A 79 7.34 -1.97 0.91
N ILE A 80 8.51 -2.61 1.00
CA ILE A 80 9.34 -2.57 2.21
C ILE A 80 10.51 -1.63 1.91
N LYS A 81 10.72 -0.65 2.77
CA LYS A 81 11.80 0.32 2.65
C LYS A 81 12.53 0.50 3.98
N PRO A 82 13.86 0.62 3.96
CA PRO A 82 14.59 1.07 5.14
C PRO A 82 14.27 2.54 5.41
N ILE A 83 14.04 2.87 6.67
CA ILE A 83 13.90 4.25 7.14
C ILE A 83 14.90 4.52 8.26
N CYS A 84 15.47 5.73 8.29
CA CYS A 84 16.31 6.21 9.36
C CYS A 84 15.53 7.23 10.19
N VAL A 85 15.40 6.95 11.47
CA VAL A 85 14.68 7.81 12.40
C VAL A 85 15.59 8.32 13.52
N SER A 86 15.50 9.62 13.82
CA SER A 86 16.27 10.22 14.92
C SER A 86 15.61 9.92 16.26
N ALA A 87 16.39 9.38 17.20
CA ALA A 87 15.93 9.10 18.55
C ALA A 87 15.64 10.37 19.38
N LYS A 88 16.09 11.54 18.96
CA LYS A 88 16.01 12.78 19.74
C LYS A 88 14.57 13.17 20.11
N LYS A 89 13.61 12.83 19.26
CA LYS A 89 12.19 13.22 19.41
C LYS A 89 11.31 12.14 20.06
N PHE A 90 11.86 10.96 20.38
CA PHE A 90 11.07 9.84 20.89
C PHE A 90 11.12 9.75 22.42
N SER A 91 10.02 9.32 23.02
CA SER A 91 9.96 8.92 24.42
C SER A 91 10.89 7.70 24.67
N ASN A 92 11.31 7.52 25.91
CA ASN A 92 12.14 6.36 26.28
C ASN A 92 11.44 5.02 26.00
N THR A 93 10.12 4.96 26.13
CA THR A 93 9.31 3.79 25.79
C THR A 93 9.35 3.49 24.30
N THR A 94 9.22 4.51 23.45
CA THR A 94 9.31 4.38 22.00
C THR A 94 10.71 3.96 21.56
N LYS A 95 11.76 4.58 22.15
CA LYS A 95 13.16 4.19 21.90
C LYS A 95 13.40 2.70 22.18
N ARG A 96 12.91 2.19 23.31
CA ARG A 96 13.04 0.76 23.66
C ARG A 96 12.31 -0.16 22.69
N LYS A 97 11.14 0.24 22.17
CA LYS A 97 10.42 -0.52 21.16
C LYS A 97 11.19 -0.54 19.84
N ILE A 98 11.66 0.61 19.37
CA ILE A 98 12.42 0.73 18.13
C ILE A 98 13.73 -0.03 18.20
N ALA A 99 14.48 0.06 19.30
CA ALA A 99 15.76 -0.61 19.49
C ALA A 99 15.67 -2.15 19.36
N ARG A 100 14.51 -2.75 19.57
CA ARG A 100 14.31 -4.20 19.42
C ARG A 100 14.26 -4.67 17.96
N VAL A 101 13.99 -3.78 17.02
CA VAL A 101 13.72 -4.09 15.60
C VAL A 101 14.59 -3.27 14.66
N SER A 102 15.59 -2.57 15.19
CA SER A 102 16.46 -1.68 14.43
C SER A 102 17.93 -1.93 14.74
N GLU A 103 18.77 -1.56 13.80
CA GLU A 103 20.19 -1.43 14.02
C GLU A 103 20.49 0.00 14.50
N GLN A 104 21.08 0.12 15.69
CA GLN A 104 21.56 1.39 16.21
C GLN A 104 22.97 1.64 15.66
N ARG A 105 23.20 2.77 15.02
CA ARG A 105 24.55 3.23 14.72
C ARG A 105 25.15 3.86 15.98
N GLU A 106 26.24 3.30 16.48
CA GLU A 106 26.83 3.64 17.77
C GLU A 106 27.18 5.13 17.95
N ASN A 107 27.45 5.86 16.88
CA ASN A 107 27.85 7.28 16.93
C ASN A 107 26.73 8.27 16.57
N GLU A 108 25.54 7.79 16.22
CA GLU A 108 24.42 8.64 15.85
C GLU A 108 23.19 8.19 16.64
N LEU A 109 22.47 9.17 17.22
CA LEU A 109 21.17 8.91 17.85
C LEU A 109 20.10 8.60 16.77
N THR A 110 20.45 7.72 15.82
CA THR A 110 19.61 7.29 14.71
C THR A 110 19.41 5.79 14.73
N TYR A 111 18.21 5.36 14.37
CA TYR A 111 17.84 3.97 14.21
C TYR A 111 17.50 3.71 12.75
N THR A 112 18.05 2.66 12.16
CA THR A 112 17.65 2.17 10.84
C THR A 112 16.75 0.96 11.04
N LEU A 113 15.58 0.99 10.44
CA LEU A 113 14.60 -0.12 10.52
C LEU A 113 13.90 -0.30 9.18
N SER A 114 13.48 -1.54 8.92
CA SER A 114 12.62 -1.84 7.79
C SER A 114 11.19 -1.45 8.12
N ALA A 115 10.54 -0.73 7.21
CA ALA A 115 9.17 -0.28 7.37
C ALA A 115 8.32 -0.65 6.15
N TYR A 116 7.04 -0.91 6.38
CA TYR A 116 6.07 -1.03 5.29
C TYR A 116 5.73 0.37 4.78
N LEU A 117 5.86 0.55 3.48
CA LEU A 117 5.50 1.79 2.80
C LEU A 117 4.20 1.59 2.03
N ILE A 118 3.19 2.40 2.30
CA ILE A 118 2.07 2.61 1.40
C ILE A 118 2.55 3.61 0.35
N ALA A 119 3.04 3.11 -0.79
CA ALA A 119 3.67 3.93 -1.82
C ALA A 119 2.66 4.67 -2.70
N GLN A 120 1.51 4.05 -2.95
CA GLN A 120 0.39 4.60 -3.69
C GLN A 120 -0.92 4.25 -2.97
N LEU A 121 -1.89 5.15 -2.98
CA LEU A 121 -3.22 4.91 -2.44
C LEU A 121 -4.18 5.90 -3.09
N GLU A 122 -5.11 5.41 -3.91
CA GLU A 122 -6.04 6.30 -4.59
C GLU A 122 -7.36 5.59 -4.95
N LYS A 123 -8.43 6.38 -5.02
CA LYS A 123 -9.76 5.94 -5.43
C LYS A 123 -9.91 5.98 -6.94
N ASN A 124 -10.72 5.07 -7.48
CA ASN A 124 -11.11 5.11 -8.89
C ASN A 124 -12.24 6.12 -9.10
N PHE A 125 -12.04 7.09 -9.98
CA PHE A 125 -13.04 8.12 -10.30
C PHE A 125 -13.91 7.78 -11.53
N ARG A 126 -13.59 6.69 -12.24
CA ARG A 126 -14.37 6.24 -13.40
C ARG A 126 -15.79 5.85 -12.99
N ASN A 127 -16.77 6.30 -13.73
CA ASN A 127 -18.20 5.94 -13.55
C ASN A 127 -18.72 6.13 -12.10
N GLY A 128 -18.15 7.06 -11.34
CA GLY A 128 -18.59 7.34 -9.98
C GLY A 128 -18.15 6.31 -8.93
N ALA A 129 -17.24 5.40 -9.27
CA ALA A 129 -16.73 4.37 -8.34
C ALA A 129 -16.15 4.95 -7.04
N ASN A 130 -15.59 6.18 -7.10
CA ASN A 130 -15.10 6.91 -5.94
C ASN A 130 -16.16 7.20 -4.86
N ARG A 131 -17.43 7.13 -5.19
CA ARG A 131 -18.54 7.34 -4.24
C ARG A 131 -18.86 6.09 -3.42
N LYS A 132 -18.44 4.91 -3.88
CA LYS A 132 -18.69 3.61 -3.23
C LYS A 132 -17.69 3.32 -2.11
N ILE A 133 -16.62 4.09 -2.00
CA ILE A 133 -15.62 3.94 -0.94
C ILE A 133 -15.15 5.32 -0.46
N THR A 134 -14.93 5.46 0.84
CA THR A 134 -14.27 6.62 1.43
C THR A 134 -12.76 6.45 1.43
N GLY A 135 -12.00 7.55 1.45
CA GLY A 135 -10.53 7.50 1.59
C GLY A 135 -10.10 6.80 2.89
N LYS A 136 -10.90 6.93 3.97
CA LYS A 136 -10.66 6.25 5.24
C LYS A 136 -10.81 4.73 5.11
N GLN A 137 -11.83 4.24 4.41
CA GLN A 137 -12.03 2.81 4.17
C GLN A 137 -10.91 2.23 3.29
N LEU A 138 -10.48 2.97 2.26
CA LEU A 138 -9.37 2.55 1.41
C LEU A 138 -8.05 2.47 2.20
N LEU A 139 -7.76 3.47 3.03
CA LEU A 139 -6.59 3.46 3.92
C LEU A 139 -6.69 2.30 4.93
N GLN A 140 -7.88 2.04 5.48
CA GLN A 140 -8.08 0.93 6.41
C GLN A 140 -7.80 -0.42 5.73
N ALA A 141 -8.22 -0.60 4.48
CA ALA A 141 -7.92 -1.82 3.71
C ALA A 141 -6.40 -2.02 3.53
N ALA A 142 -5.65 -0.95 3.27
CA ALA A 142 -4.18 -1.01 3.19
C ALA A 142 -3.56 -1.34 4.56
N VAL A 143 -4.02 -0.73 5.64
CA VAL A 143 -3.56 -1.01 7.01
C VAL A 143 -3.86 -2.45 7.41
N ASP A 144 -5.05 -2.95 7.15
CA ASP A 144 -5.43 -4.34 7.47
C ASP A 144 -4.56 -5.35 6.70
N THR A 145 -4.19 -5.02 5.46
CA THR A 145 -3.24 -5.82 4.67
C THR A 145 -1.85 -5.80 5.31
N ILE A 146 -1.36 -4.63 5.75
CA ILE A 146 -0.07 -4.52 6.45
C ILE A 146 -0.10 -5.31 7.76
N LEU A 147 -1.17 -5.26 8.53
CA LEU A 147 -1.29 -6.03 9.77
C LEU A 147 -1.21 -7.55 9.53
N LYS A 148 -1.78 -8.05 8.44
CA LYS A 148 -1.62 -9.45 8.03
C LYS A 148 -0.16 -9.76 7.67
N LEU A 149 0.51 -8.88 6.92
CA LEU A 149 1.91 -9.03 6.59
C LEU A 149 2.80 -8.99 7.85
N GLN A 150 2.54 -8.09 8.79
CA GLN A 150 3.24 -8.02 10.07
C GLN A 150 3.08 -9.31 10.88
N TYR A 151 1.90 -9.89 10.90
CA TYR A 151 1.66 -11.18 11.55
C TYR A 151 2.50 -12.29 10.92
N MET A 152 2.66 -12.30 9.61
CA MET A 152 3.38 -13.33 8.86
C MET A 152 4.91 -13.14 8.87
N THR A 153 5.39 -11.90 8.86
CA THR A 153 6.81 -11.58 8.61
C THR A 153 7.46 -10.74 9.70
N GLY A 154 6.69 -10.25 10.66
CA GLY A 154 7.15 -9.27 11.64
C GLY A 154 7.21 -7.85 11.06
N GLY A 155 7.94 -6.95 11.74
CA GLY A 155 7.97 -5.52 11.43
C GLY A 155 7.04 -4.73 12.34
N MET A 156 7.40 -3.47 12.65
CA MET A 156 6.63 -2.67 13.62
C MET A 156 6.12 -1.36 13.04
N VAL A 157 6.66 -0.91 11.94
CA VAL A 157 6.44 0.45 11.45
C VAL A 157 5.91 0.42 10.02
N PHE A 158 4.92 1.25 9.76
CA PHE A 158 4.51 1.57 8.40
C PHE A 158 4.37 3.09 8.25
N PHE A 159 4.48 3.56 7.01
CA PHE A 159 4.29 4.96 6.68
C PHE A 159 3.63 5.12 5.31
N LEU A 160 2.98 6.24 5.11
CA LEU A 160 2.35 6.61 3.86
C LEU A 160 3.24 7.62 3.13
N ALA A 161 3.60 7.33 1.88
CA ALA A 161 4.21 8.33 1.01
C ALA A 161 3.13 9.33 0.60
N VAL A 162 3.28 10.57 1.02
CA VAL A 162 2.39 11.66 0.61
C VAL A 162 3.11 12.47 -0.46
N SER A 163 2.56 12.51 -1.67
CA SER A 163 3.00 13.46 -2.69
C SER A 163 2.73 14.88 -2.17
N TYR A 164 3.77 15.72 -2.14
CA TYR A 164 3.73 17.08 -1.59
C TYR A 164 2.80 17.99 -2.38
N THR A 165 1.50 17.92 -2.08
CA THR A 165 0.57 19.01 -2.43
C THR A 165 -0.51 19.24 -1.36
N HIS A 166 -0.23 19.14 -0.10
CA HIS A 166 -1.12 19.28 1.08
C HIS A 166 -1.40 17.97 1.81
N LEU A 167 -0.47 17.48 2.67
CA LEU A 167 -0.89 16.74 3.88
C LEU A 167 0.29 16.55 4.84
N ARG A 168 0.04 16.79 6.13
CA ARG A 168 0.97 16.52 7.22
C ARG A 168 1.10 15.01 7.41
N ALA A 169 2.32 14.52 7.57
CA ALA A 169 2.58 13.14 7.95
C ALA A 169 1.92 12.81 9.29
N HIS A 170 1.03 11.84 9.30
CA HIS A 170 0.58 11.20 10.53
C HIS A 170 1.41 9.93 10.74
N GLU A 171 2.42 10.04 11.61
CA GLU A 171 3.08 8.87 12.17
C GLU A 171 2.15 8.24 13.19
N THR A 172 1.64 7.05 12.91
CA THR A 172 0.97 6.21 13.91
C THR A 172 1.88 5.05 14.30
N LEU A 173 2.56 5.21 15.42
CA LEU A 173 3.19 4.12 16.15
C LEU A 173 2.12 3.45 17.02
N ARG A 174 1.81 2.20 16.78
CA ARG A 174 1.03 1.35 17.70
C ARG A 174 1.93 0.44 18.51
#